data_459e9a08ba6e0404525b433797d0cfed
#
_entry.id   459e9a08ba6e0404525b433797d0cfed
#
_cell.length_a   1.000
_cell.length_b   1.000
_cell.length_c   1.000
_cell.angle_alpha   90.00
_cell.angle_beta   90.00
_cell.angle_gamma   90.00
#
_symmetry.space_group_name_H-M   'P 1'
#
loop_
_entity.id
_entity.type
_entity.pdbx_description
1 polymer ?
#
loop_
_entity_poly.entity_id
_entity_poly.type
_entity_poly.pdbx_seq_one_letter_code
_entity_poly.pdbx_strand_id
1 'polypeptide(L)'
;MKLTIAATVLIPLAAVFVLRATVHAQPPSKSIWDGVYTDEQANRGKGLYAEQCASCHGSELTGGEMAPPLAGGEFMAGWDGLTVGDLFERIRISMPQNAPGTLSGQQNADILSFILSAAKFPTGTTELPKEAGILKQIKFEVKKP
;
A
#
# COMPACT_ATOMS: atom_id res chain seq x y z
N MET A 1 16.73 -84.08 12.13
CA MET A 1 16.46 -83.22 10.97
C MET A 1 15.87 -81.88 11.57
N LYS A 2 16.75 -80.88 11.71
CA LYS A 2 16.36 -79.56 12.32
C LYS A 2 16.30 -78.54 11.18
N LEU A 3 15.11 -78.05 10.93
CA LEU A 3 14.85 -77.02 9.92
C LEU A 3 15.05 -75.65 10.56
N THR A 4 16.08 -74.88 10.14
CA THR A 4 16.32 -73.51 10.54
C THR A 4 15.63 -72.59 9.54
N ILE A 5 14.62 -71.87 9.97
CA ILE A 5 13.91 -70.84 9.19
C ILE A 5 14.67 -69.53 9.38
N ALA A 6 15.29 -69.04 8.32
CA ALA A 6 15.91 -67.70 8.29
C ALA A 6 14.82 -66.66 8.05
N ALA A 7 14.58 -65.80 9.02
CA ALA A 7 13.68 -64.66 8.88
C ALA A 7 14.38 -63.47 8.18
N THR A 8 13.97 -63.19 6.98
CA THR A 8 14.47 -62.03 6.19
C THR A 8 13.70 -60.79 6.66
N VAL A 9 14.38 -59.89 7.37
CA VAL A 9 13.83 -58.59 7.76
C VAL A 9 13.92 -57.62 6.60
N LEU A 10 12.78 -57.29 6.00
CA LEU A 10 12.63 -56.23 4.98
C LEU A 10 12.49 -54.88 5.73
N ILE A 11 13.52 -54.05 5.67
CA ILE A 11 13.49 -52.68 6.15
C ILE A 11 12.84 -51.81 5.07
N PRO A 12 11.68 -51.17 5.33
CA PRO A 12 11.10 -50.24 4.34
C PRO A 12 11.94 -48.96 4.30
N LEU A 13 12.43 -48.64 3.10
CA LEU A 13 13.12 -47.39 2.80
C LEU A 13 12.10 -46.26 2.80
N ALA A 14 11.96 -45.58 3.96
CA ALA A 14 11.13 -44.39 4.06
C ALA A 14 11.75 -43.25 3.25
N ALA A 15 11.15 -42.95 2.09
CA ALA A 15 11.53 -41.82 1.27
C ALA A 15 11.16 -40.53 2.02
N VAL A 16 12.14 -39.85 2.59
CA VAL A 16 11.97 -38.52 3.21
C VAL A 16 11.79 -37.52 2.07
N PHE A 17 10.53 -37.15 1.79
CA PHE A 17 10.19 -36.04 0.90
C PHE A 17 10.52 -34.72 1.63
N VAL A 18 11.70 -34.17 1.36
CA VAL A 18 12.08 -32.84 1.80
C VAL A 18 11.31 -31.81 0.97
N LEU A 19 10.21 -31.30 1.51
CA LEU A 19 9.46 -30.18 0.94
C LEU A 19 10.39 -28.95 0.98
N ARG A 20 11.04 -28.62 -0.13
CA ARG A 20 11.75 -27.37 -0.27
C ARG A 20 10.71 -26.25 -0.39
N ALA A 21 10.45 -25.53 0.71
CA ALA A 21 9.74 -24.27 0.66
C ALA A 21 10.56 -23.29 -0.19
N THR A 22 10.08 -22.97 -1.38
CA THR A 22 10.65 -21.88 -2.19
C THR A 22 10.30 -20.58 -1.50
N VAL A 23 11.27 -20.00 -0.80
CA VAL A 23 11.16 -18.63 -0.29
C VAL A 23 11.10 -17.73 -1.53
N HIS A 24 9.90 -17.30 -1.90
CA HIS A 24 9.73 -16.24 -2.88
C HIS A 24 10.29 -14.97 -2.25
N ALA A 25 11.44 -14.53 -2.72
CA ALA A 25 11.94 -13.20 -2.39
C ALA A 25 10.89 -12.20 -2.88
N GLN A 26 10.28 -11.46 -1.95
CA GLN A 26 9.40 -10.35 -2.31
C GLN A 26 10.21 -9.35 -3.14
N PRO A 27 9.62 -8.78 -4.21
CA PRO A 27 10.30 -7.73 -4.95
C PRO A 27 10.68 -6.60 -3.98
N PRO A 28 11.79 -5.89 -4.20
CA PRO A 28 12.21 -4.80 -3.33
C PRO A 28 11.05 -3.80 -3.17
N SER A 29 10.74 -3.45 -1.93
CA SER A 29 9.70 -2.49 -1.61
C SER A 29 10.07 -1.14 -2.22
N LYS A 30 9.16 -0.55 -3.01
CA LYS A 30 9.33 0.81 -3.53
C LYS A 30 9.24 1.82 -2.39
N SER A 31 9.96 2.93 -2.52
CA SER A 31 9.75 4.11 -1.70
C SER A 31 8.78 5.07 -2.40
N ILE A 32 8.06 5.85 -1.61
CA ILE A 32 7.24 6.96 -2.12
C ILE A 32 8.10 7.99 -2.91
N TRP A 33 9.41 7.98 -2.71
CA TRP A 33 10.37 8.82 -3.43
C TRP A 33 10.73 8.32 -4.84
N ASP A 34 10.25 7.14 -5.22
CA ASP A 34 10.56 6.52 -6.54
C ASP A 34 9.63 7.00 -7.67
N GLY A 35 8.86 8.07 -7.45
CA GLY A 35 7.92 8.58 -8.45
C GLY A 35 6.81 7.58 -8.76
N VAL A 36 5.95 7.35 -7.77
CA VAL A 36 4.93 6.27 -7.79
C VAL A 36 3.59 6.70 -8.37
N TYR A 37 3.44 7.94 -8.83
CA TYR A 37 2.24 8.50 -9.46
C TYR A 37 2.63 9.45 -10.60
N THR A 38 1.69 9.84 -11.47
CA THR A 38 1.93 10.79 -12.56
C THR A 38 1.29 12.16 -12.28
N ASP A 39 1.77 13.20 -12.97
CA ASP A 39 1.18 14.54 -12.89
C ASP A 39 -0.28 14.55 -13.36
N GLU A 40 -0.60 13.79 -14.41
CA GLU A 40 -1.96 13.68 -14.94
C GLU A 40 -2.89 13.06 -13.90
N GLN A 41 -2.43 12.04 -13.20
CA GLN A 41 -3.19 11.40 -12.12
C GLN A 41 -3.43 12.36 -10.96
N ALA A 42 -2.40 13.09 -10.52
CA ALA A 42 -2.53 14.10 -9.47
C ALA A 42 -3.50 15.23 -9.86
N ASN A 43 -3.50 15.65 -11.13
CA ASN A 43 -4.43 16.66 -11.63
C ASN A 43 -5.89 16.18 -11.63
N ARG A 44 -6.15 14.91 -11.98
CA ARG A 44 -7.50 14.34 -11.81
C ARG A 44 -7.91 14.32 -10.35
N GLY A 45 -6.98 13.91 -9.49
CA GLY A 45 -7.18 13.86 -8.04
C GLY A 45 -7.48 15.22 -7.42
N LYS A 46 -6.87 16.30 -7.94
CA LYS A 46 -7.13 17.67 -7.49
C LYS A 46 -8.59 18.06 -7.66
N GLY A 47 -9.20 17.74 -8.81
CA GLY A 47 -10.61 17.99 -9.05
C GLY A 47 -11.51 17.22 -8.07
N LEU A 48 -11.26 15.92 -7.92
CA LEU A 48 -11.99 15.07 -6.99
C LEU A 48 -11.82 15.52 -5.53
N TYR A 49 -10.62 15.94 -5.14
CA TYR A 49 -10.36 16.47 -3.81
C TYR A 49 -11.18 17.73 -3.52
N ALA A 50 -11.23 18.66 -4.46
CA ALA A 50 -12.01 19.88 -4.34
C ALA A 50 -13.49 19.61 -4.09
N GLU A 51 -14.04 18.60 -4.74
CA GLU A 51 -15.45 18.20 -4.64
C GLU A 51 -15.76 17.40 -3.37
N GLN A 52 -14.89 16.48 -2.98
CA GLN A 52 -15.19 15.44 -1.99
C GLN A 52 -14.52 15.66 -0.62
N CYS A 53 -13.45 16.44 -0.55
CA CYS A 53 -12.58 16.51 0.63
C CYS A 53 -12.37 17.92 1.18
N ALA A 54 -12.30 18.93 0.29
CA ALA A 54 -11.86 20.28 0.63
C ALA A 54 -12.78 20.98 1.64
N SER A 55 -14.06 20.64 1.68
CA SER A 55 -15.02 21.24 2.64
C SER A 55 -14.62 21.00 4.11
N CYS A 56 -13.96 19.87 4.41
CA CYS A 56 -13.50 19.52 5.75
C CYS A 56 -11.99 19.72 5.93
N HIS A 57 -11.19 19.29 4.93
CA HIS A 57 -9.72 19.32 5.01
C HIS A 57 -9.07 20.62 4.51
N GLY A 58 -9.88 21.57 4.02
CA GLY A 58 -9.41 22.83 3.44
C GLY A 58 -8.90 22.66 2.00
N SER A 59 -9.01 23.70 1.18
CA SER A 59 -8.51 23.70 -0.21
C SER A 59 -7.00 23.53 -0.32
N GLU A 60 -6.27 23.98 0.69
CA GLU A 60 -4.81 23.90 0.78
C GLU A 60 -4.31 22.70 1.60
N LEU A 61 -5.17 21.73 1.91
CA LEU A 61 -4.87 20.54 2.70
C LEU A 61 -4.37 20.85 4.13
N THR A 62 -4.63 22.03 4.63
CA THR A 62 -4.14 22.48 5.95
C THR A 62 -4.98 21.98 7.11
N GLY A 63 -6.10 21.30 6.81
CA GLY A 63 -7.07 20.91 7.82
C GLY A 63 -7.89 22.08 8.34
N GLY A 64 -8.61 21.84 9.42
CA GLY A 64 -9.46 22.81 10.09
C GLY A 64 -10.09 22.23 11.36
N GLU A 65 -11.13 22.86 11.87
CA GLU A 65 -11.84 22.38 13.07
C GLU A 65 -12.47 21.00 12.88
N MET A 66 -12.83 20.65 11.63
CA MET A 66 -13.56 19.43 11.31
C MET A 66 -12.67 18.25 10.94
N ALA A 67 -11.44 18.50 10.48
CA ALA A 67 -10.57 17.44 9.94
C ALA A 67 -9.08 17.81 10.07
N PRO A 68 -8.20 16.82 10.26
CA PRO A 68 -6.75 17.05 10.34
C PRO A 68 -6.17 17.51 9.00
N PRO A 69 -4.95 18.07 9.00
CA PRO A 69 -4.24 18.39 7.76
C PRO A 69 -3.92 17.13 6.96
N LEU A 70 -3.88 17.25 5.63
CA LEU A 70 -3.48 16.22 4.70
C LEU A 70 -2.16 16.55 3.97
N ALA A 71 -1.45 17.58 4.46
CA ALA A 71 -0.11 17.96 4.02
C ALA A 71 0.65 18.56 5.20
N GLY A 72 1.96 18.77 5.03
CA GLY A 72 2.82 19.35 6.06
C GLY A 72 3.34 18.36 7.09
N GLY A 73 4.04 18.88 8.10
CA GLY A 73 4.82 18.07 9.04
C GLY A 73 4.00 17.10 9.88
N GLU A 74 2.83 17.49 10.32
CA GLU A 74 1.94 16.64 11.12
C GLU A 74 1.45 15.44 10.31
N PHE A 75 0.96 15.67 9.10
CA PHE A 75 0.54 14.61 8.18
C PHE A 75 1.69 13.66 7.88
N MET A 76 2.85 14.20 7.52
CA MET A 76 4.05 13.43 7.19
C MET A 76 4.48 12.54 8.37
N ALA A 77 4.55 13.10 9.59
CA ALA A 77 4.93 12.36 10.78
C ALA A 77 3.94 11.24 11.14
N GLY A 78 2.65 11.46 10.90
CA GLY A 78 1.61 10.46 11.16
C GLY A 78 1.66 9.24 10.24
N TRP A 79 2.27 9.38 9.05
CA TRP A 79 2.35 8.30 8.06
C TRP A 79 3.76 7.73 7.90
N ASP A 80 4.78 8.33 8.51
CA ASP A 80 6.17 7.86 8.42
C ASP A 80 6.32 6.42 8.92
N GLY A 81 6.96 5.59 8.13
CA GLY A 81 7.14 4.16 8.42
C GLY A 81 5.96 3.24 8.07
N LEU A 82 4.81 3.78 7.70
CA LEU A 82 3.67 3.03 7.17
C LEU A 82 3.81 2.81 5.66
N THR A 83 2.75 2.36 5.01
CA THR A 83 2.72 2.17 3.56
C THR A 83 1.72 3.12 2.89
N VAL A 84 1.94 3.39 1.60
CA VAL A 84 0.95 4.10 0.78
C VAL A 84 -0.38 3.35 0.75
N GLY A 85 -0.33 2.01 0.86
CA GLY A 85 -1.52 1.18 0.96
C GLY A 85 -2.32 1.38 2.25
N ASP A 86 -1.66 1.67 3.37
CA ASP A 86 -2.36 1.95 4.63
C ASP A 86 -3.11 3.29 4.55
N LEU A 87 -2.49 4.31 3.94
CA LEU A 87 -3.14 5.60 3.69
C LEU A 87 -4.31 5.44 2.69
N PHE A 88 -4.10 4.69 1.61
CA PHE A 88 -5.15 4.39 0.63
C PHE A 88 -6.37 3.71 1.29
N GLU A 89 -6.13 2.68 2.10
CA GLU A 89 -7.20 1.97 2.82
C GLU A 89 -7.92 2.90 3.79
N ARG A 90 -7.19 3.76 4.49
CA ARG A 90 -7.80 4.76 5.39
C ARG A 90 -8.77 5.66 4.64
N ILE A 91 -8.38 6.19 3.48
CA ILE A 91 -9.25 7.01 2.64
C ILE A 91 -10.46 6.17 2.18
N ARG A 92 -10.20 5.02 1.59
CA ARG A 92 -11.22 4.16 0.97
C ARG A 92 -12.34 3.75 1.93
N ILE A 93 -12.01 3.41 3.18
CA ILE A 93 -12.99 2.85 4.12
C ILE A 93 -13.67 3.91 5.00
N SER A 94 -13.08 5.10 5.14
CA SER A 94 -13.57 6.10 6.10
C SER A 94 -13.88 7.47 5.51
N MET A 95 -13.53 7.72 4.23
CA MET A 95 -13.73 9.01 3.56
C MET A 95 -14.54 8.89 2.26
N PRO A 96 -15.29 9.93 1.88
CA PRO A 96 -15.65 11.10 2.68
C PRO A 96 -16.46 10.69 3.92
N GLN A 97 -16.29 11.37 5.05
CA GLN A 97 -16.91 10.97 6.32
C GLN A 97 -18.45 10.92 6.27
N ASN A 98 -19.05 11.75 5.46
CA ASN A 98 -20.51 11.79 5.24
C ASN A 98 -21.02 10.70 4.28
N ALA A 99 -20.13 10.03 3.53
CA ALA A 99 -20.44 8.97 2.58
C ALA A 99 -19.26 7.97 2.41
N PRO A 100 -18.87 7.24 3.47
CA PRO A 100 -17.70 6.34 3.44
C PRO A 100 -17.86 5.25 2.38
N GLY A 101 -16.77 4.94 1.67
CA GLY A 101 -16.73 3.84 0.70
C GLY A 101 -17.46 4.09 -0.64
N THR A 102 -17.96 5.31 -0.89
CA THR A 102 -18.66 5.65 -2.14
C THR A 102 -17.73 5.91 -3.32
N LEU A 103 -16.47 6.26 -3.04
CA LEU A 103 -15.48 6.51 -4.08
C LEU A 103 -14.95 5.18 -4.65
N SER A 104 -14.81 5.11 -5.98
CA SER A 104 -14.17 3.98 -6.63
C SER A 104 -12.67 3.88 -6.27
N GLY A 105 -12.07 2.70 -6.47
CA GLY A 105 -10.63 2.52 -6.26
C GLY A 105 -9.79 3.51 -7.08
N GLN A 106 -10.19 3.81 -8.33
CA GLN A 106 -9.48 4.78 -9.16
C GLN A 106 -9.60 6.20 -8.61
N GLN A 107 -10.77 6.64 -8.17
CA GLN A 107 -10.94 7.96 -7.57
C GLN A 107 -10.11 8.11 -6.28
N ASN A 108 -10.06 7.07 -5.45
CA ASN A 108 -9.19 7.07 -4.26
C ASN A 108 -7.71 7.16 -4.63
N ALA A 109 -7.25 6.44 -5.66
CA ALA A 109 -5.87 6.51 -6.13
C ALA A 109 -5.52 7.90 -6.70
N ASP A 110 -6.43 8.50 -7.47
CA ASP A 110 -6.25 9.84 -8.02
C ASP A 110 -6.18 10.90 -6.90
N ILE A 111 -7.09 10.86 -5.92
CA ILE A 111 -7.07 11.75 -4.75
C ILE A 111 -5.77 11.57 -3.96
N LEU A 112 -5.34 10.33 -3.72
CA LEU A 112 -4.10 10.05 -3.03
C LEU A 112 -2.89 10.61 -3.78
N SER A 113 -2.85 10.48 -5.11
CA SER A 113 -1.79 11.07 -5.95
C SER A 113 -1.73 12.60 -5.80
N PHE A 114 -2.87 13.28 -5.70
CA PHE A 114 -2.91 14.71 -5.43
C PHE A 114 -2.36 15.04 -4.02
N ILE A 115 -2.72 14.29 -3.00
CA ILE A 115 -2.19 14.46 -1.63
C ILE A 115 -0.66 14.29 -1.63
N LEU A 116 -0.13 13.28 -2.31
CA LEU A 116 1.32 13.05 -2.44
C LEU A 116 2.02 14.21 -3.17
N SER A 117 1.40 14.73 -4.23
CA SER A 117 1.90 15.90 -4.94
C SER A 117 1.94 17.16 -4.06
N ALA A 118 0.88 17.40 -3.27
CA ALA A 118 0.84 18.50 -2.32
C ALA A 118 1.90 18.35 -1.22
N ALA A 119 2.20 17.14 -0.80
CA ALA A 119 3.29 16.81 0.13
C ALA A 119 4.70 16.87 -0.52
N LYS A 120 4.80 17.22 -1.82
CA LYS A 120 6.06 17.41 -2.57
C LYS A 120 6.84 16.13 -2.84
N PHE A 121 6.19 14.97 -2.87
CA PHE A 121 6.83 13.76 -3.39
C PHE A 121 6.98 13.85 -4.91
N PRO A 122 8.03 13.22 -5.49
CA PRO A 122 8.29 13.31 -6.92
C PRO A 122 7.25 12.54 -7.74
N THR A 123 6.94 13.04 -8.92
CA THR A 123 6.15 12.33 -9.93
C THR A 123 7.01 11.34 -10.72
N GLY A 124 6.38 10.34 -11.28
CA GLY A 124 6.98 9.35 -12.15
C GLY A 124 6.23 9.21 -13.47
N THR A 125 6.45 8.09 -14.13
CA THR A 125 5.87 7.79 -15.45
C THR A 125 4.75 6.75 -15.39
N THR A 126 4.46 6.23 -14.20
CA THR A 126 3.43 5.20 -13.98
C THR A 126 2.42 5.69 -12.96
N GLU A 127 1.14 5.51 -13.23
CA GLU A 127 0.08 5.86 -12.30
C GLU A 127 0.13 5.02 -11.03
N LEU A 128 -0.25 5.62 -9.92
CA LEU A 128 -0.49 4.94 -8.66
C LEU A 128 -1.61 3.91 -8.84
N PRO A 129 -1.38 2.62 -8.55
CA PRO A 129 -2.39 1.59 -8.73
C PRO A 129 -3.55 1.76 -7.75
N LYS A 130 -4.69 1.16 -8.08
CA LYS A 130 -5.91 1.20 -7.25
C LYS A 130 -6.06 -0.02 -6.34
N GLU A 131 -5.13 -0.96 -6.42
CA GLU A 131 -5.13 -2.21 -5.67
C GLU A 131 -4.32 -2.03 -4.38
N ALA A 132 -4.99 -2.04 -3.23
CA ALA A 132 -4.37 -1.84 -1.92
C ALA A 132 -3.17 -2.77 -1.66
N GLY A 133 -3.25 -4.02 -2.13
CA GLY A 133 -2.16 -5.00 -1.96
C GLY A 133 -0.86 -4.60 -2.66
N ILE A 134 -0.95 -3.92 -3.81
CA ILE A 134 0.22 -3.38 -4.52
C ILE A 134 0.74 -2.14 -3.79
N LEU A 135 -0.16 -1.27 -3.35
CA LEU A 135 0.19 -0.04 -2.62
C LEU A 135 0.86 -0.32 -1.27
N LYS A 136 0.58 -1.45 -0.62
CA LYS A 136 1.26 -1.90 0.61
C LYS A 136 2.73 -2.26 0.40
N GLN A 137 3.19 -2.38 -0.84
CA GLN A 137 4.60 -2.58 -1.16
C GLN A 137 5.36 -1.26 -1.32
N ILE A 138 4.68 -0.11 -1.21
CA ILE A 138 5.27 1.22 -1.31
C ILE A 138 5.37 1.81 0.10
N LYS A 139 6.59 2.04 0.56
CA LYS A 139 6.84 2.63 1.87
C LYS A 139 6.57 4.13 1.85
N PHE A 140 5.89 4.63 2.86
CA PHE A 140 5.76 6.05 3.13
C PHE A 140 6.92 6.47 4.05
N GLU A 141 7.88 7.18 3.49
CA GLU A 141 9.10 7.60 4.18
C GLU A 141 9.24 9.12 4.07
N VAL A 142 9.29 9.81 5.22
CA VAL A 142 9.44 11.28 5.25
C VAL A 142 10.81 11.71 4.73
N LYS A 143 11.84 10.95 5.07
CA LYS A 143 13.20 11.20 4.57
C LYS A 143 13.44 10.38 3.31
N LYS A 144 13.99 11.03 2.30
CA LYS A 144 14.45 10.34 1.11
C LYS A 144 15.57 9.37 1.51
N PRO A 145 15.45 8.07 1.15
CA PRO A 145 16.47 7.06 1.45
C PRO A 145 17.80 7.33 0.71
#